data_7fbe69e36a48bf3fc401e6cbafdeeed8
#
_entry.id   7fbe69e36a48bf3fc401e6cbafdeeed8
#
_cell.length_a   1.000
_cell.length_b   1.000
_cell.length_c   1.000
_cell.angle_alpha   90.00
_cell.angle_beta   90.00
_cell.angle_gamma   90.00
#
_symmetry.space_group_name_H-M   'P 1'
#
loop_
_entity.id
_entity.type
_entity.pdbx_description
1 polymer ?
#
loop_
_entity_poly.entity_id
_entity_poly.type
_entity_poly.pdbx_seq_one_letter_code
_entity_poly.pdbx_strand_id
1 'polypeptide(L)'
;MTASDPVPAPLEANDPARARALKAKIRDRVGDVRRHLVALRTAMAEFGDDFELDVFRAAYASEDPVELNRVKAVERGVDQLYNYIAELASFGLELAELRGRRDETNARRDLDALRDARVITGELARRLQRLRELRRMLIHEYATATAEQVHESALIVVGSFPSFYDAYRAWIRRGFAPKA
;
A
#
# COMPACT_ATOMS: atom_id res chain seq x y z
N MET A 1 -26.63 17.75 -22.85
CA MET A 1 -26.49 16.29 -22.83
C MET A 1 -25.05 15.99 -23.15
N THR A 2 -24.22 15.81 -22.12
CA THR A 2 -22.83 15.40 -22.28
C THR A 2 -22.80 13.90 -22.48
N ALA A 3 -22.36 13.45 -23.65
CA ALA A 3 -22.12 12.05 -23.91
C ALA A 3 -21.09 11.55 -22.88
N SER A 4 -21.51 10.61 -22.05
CA SER A 4 -20.57 9.89 -21.17
C SER A 4 -19.60 9.13 -22.08
N ASP A 5 -18.31 9.40 -21.96
CA ASP A 5 -17.29 8.62 -22.64
C ASP A 5 -17.50 7.13 -22.31
N PRO A 6 -17.43 6.24 -23.29
CA PRO A 6 -17.61 4.81 -23.06
C PRO A 6 -16.58 4.32 -22.06
N VAL A 7 -17.03 3.62 -21.02
CA VAL A 7 -16.13 2.97 -20.07
C VAL A 7 -15.24 1.99 -20.87
N PRO A 8 -13.91 2.10 -20.81
CA PRO A 8 -13.03 1.23 -21.57
C PRO A 8 -13.27 -0.24 -21.20
N ALA A 9 -13.24 -1.11 -22.20
CA ALA A 9 -13.39 -2.54 -21.97
C ALA A 9 -12.20 -3.05 -21.14
N PRO A 10 -12.41 -4.00 -20.19
CA PRO A 10 -11.32 -4.55 -19.38
C PRO A 10 -10.22 -5.16 -20.27
N LEU A 11 -8.97 -5.06 -19.82
CA LEU A 11 -7.78 -5.59 -20.52
C LEU A 11 -7.95 -7.06 -20.96
N GLU A 12 -8.74 -7.82 -20.22
CA GLU A 12 -9.03 -9.23 -20.55
C GLU A 12 -9.68 -9.42 -21.92
N ALA A 13 -10.46 -8.44 -22.39
CA ALA A 13 -11.07 -8.46 -23.72
C ALA A 13 -10.06 -8.06 -24.80
N ASN A 14 -9.12 -7.19 -24.50
CA ASN A 14 -8.19 -6.60 -25.47
C ASN A 14 -6.85 -7.37 -25.52
N ASP A 15 -6.33 -7.83 -24.36
CA ASP A 15 -5.08 -8.61 -24.26
C ASP A 15 -5.20 -9.67 -23.14
N PRO A 16 -5.79 -10.83 -23.45
CA PRO A 16 -6.00 -11.88 -22.46
C PRO A 16 -4.70 -12.53 -21.94
N ALA A 17 -3.59 -12.44 -22.67
CA ALA A 17 -2.31 -12.96 -22.21
C ALA A 17 -1.73 -12.06 -21.11
N ARG A 18 -1.71 -10.75 -21.33
CA ARG A 18 -1.28 -9.75 -20.36
C ARG A 18 -2.17 -9.74 -19.12
N ALA A 19 -3.49 -9.84 -19.31
CA ALA A 19 -4.43 -9.94 -18.20
C ALA A 19 -4.15 -11.17 -17.31
N ARG A 20 -3.86 -12.33 -17.89
CA ARG A 20 -3.46 -13.53 -17.12
C ARG A 20 -2.18 -13.32 -16.33
N ALA A 21 -1.16 -12.71 -16.95
CA ALA A 21 0.10 -12.41 -16.28
C ALA A 21 -0.09 -11.46 -15.09
N LEU A 22 -0.90 -10.41 -15.24
CA LEU A 22 -1.23 -9.48 -14.15
C LEU A 22 -2.01 -10.15 -13.03
N LYS A 23 -3.00 -10.98 -13.35
CA LYS A 23 -3.75 -11.76 -12.34
C LYS A 23 -2.85 -12.71 -11.55
N ALA A 24 -1.83 -13.31 -12.19
CA ALA A 24 -0.83 -14.12 -11.51
C ALA A 24 -0.01 -13.25 -10.53
N LYS A 25 0.53 -12.12 -10.98
CA LYS A 25 1.27 -11.17 -10.13
C LYS A 25 0.45 -10.72 -8.92
N ILE A 26 -0.82 -10.36 -9.12
CA ILE A 26 -1.72 -9.96 -8.03
C ILE A 26 -1.85 -11.09 -7.00
N ARG A 27 -2.06 -12.33 -7.44
CA ARG A 27 -2.19 -13.49 -6.56
C ARG A 27 -0.94 -13.70 -5.72
N ASP A 28 0.23 -13.63 -6.34
CA ASP A 28 1.51 -13.78 -5.66
C ASP A 28 1.70 -12.68 -4.62
N ARG A 29 1.45 -11.42 -4.97
CA ARG A 29 1.55 -10.29 -4.04
C ARG A 29 0.59 -10.40 -2.86
N VAL A 30 -0.63 -10.86 -3.11
CA VAL A 30 -1.61 -11.11 -2.03
C VAL A 30 -1.11 -12.16 -1.03
N GLY A 31 -0.44 -13.22 -1.52
CA GLY A 31 0.19 -14.21 -0.66
C GLY A 31 1.32 -13.62 0.20
N ASP A 32 2.17 -12.80 -0.42
CA ASP A 32 3.30 -12.13 0.25
C ASP A 32 2.83 -11.16 1.33
N VAL A 33 1.86 -10.34 1.00
CA VAL A 33 1.32 -9.33 1.91
C VAL A 33 0.89 -9.90 3.26
N ARG A 34 0.19 -11.03 3.28
CA ARG A 34 -0.24 -11.65 4.54
C ARG A 34 0.94 -11.99 5.43
N ARG A 35 2.01 -12.54 4.87
CA ARG A 35 3.23 -12.87 5.62
C ARG A 35 3.89 -11.62 6.19
N HIS A 36 4.02 -10.58 5.37
CA HIS A 36 4.64 -9.32 5.80
C HIS A 36 3.80 -8.54 6.81
N LEU A 37 2.47 -8.59 6.72
CA LEU A 37 1.60 -7.98 7.72
C LEU A 37 1.74 -8.65 9.09
N VAL A 38 1.82 -9.98 9.11
CA VAL A 38 2.08 -10.74 10.35
C VAL A 38 3.46 -10.39 10.88
N ALA A 39 4.51 -10.39 10.04
CA ALA A 39 5.86 -10.06 10.45
C ALA A 39 5.98 -8.65 11.02
N LEU A 40 5.34 -7.64 10.39
CA LEU A 40 5.32 -6.28 10.92
C LEU A 40 4.61 -6.21 12.27
N ARG A 41 3.46 -6.84 12.43
CA ARG A 41 2.75 -6.86 13.71
C ARG A 41 3.58 -7.52 14.82
N THR A 42 4.28 -8.60 14.49
CA THR A 42 5.20 -9.26 15.44
C THR A 42 6.34 -8.31 15.83
N ALA A 43 6.95 -7.60 14.86
CA ALA A 43 7.99 -6.64 15.16
C ALA A 43 7.49 -5.45 16.00
N MET A 44 6.26 -4.97 15.75
CA MET A 44 5.65 -3.91 16.55
C MET A 44 5.37 -4.35 17.99
N ALA A 45 4.91 -5.59 18.20
CA ALA A 45 4.62 -6.13 19.53
C ALA A 45 5.86 -6.22 20.44
N GLU A 46 7.07 -6.19 19.89
CA GLU A 46 8.30 -6.11 20.67
C GLU A 46 8.47 -4.77 21.42
N PHE A 47 7.66 -3.76 21.07
CA PHE A 47 7.65 -2.42 21.69
C PHE A 47 6.38 -2.17 22.52
N GLY A 48 5.82 -3.21 23.13
CA GLY A 48 4.60 -3.18 23.92
C GLY A 48 3.35 -3.59 23.12
N ASP A 49 2.31 -3.99 23.84
CA ASP A 49 1.07 -4.54 23.25
C ASP A 49 0.40 -3.56 22.28
N ASP A 50 0.46 -2.26 22.59
CA ASP A 50 -0.12 -1.18 21.78
C ASP A 50 0.92 -0.46 20.89
N PHE A 51 2.11 -1.03 20.71
CA PHE A 51 3.22 -0.40 20.00
C PHE A 51 3.53 1.00 20.57
N GLU A 52 4.05 1.02 21.78
CA GLU A 52 4.25 2.24 22.56
C GLU A 52 5.33 3.15 21.98
N LEU A 53 4.97 4.43 21.70
CA LEU A 53 5.88 5.38 21.08
C LEU A 53 7.14 5.64 21.91
N ASP A 54 7.01 5.76 23.24
CA ASP A 54 8.15 6.06 24.10
C ASP A 54 9.15 4.90 24.17
N VAL A 55 8.67 3.65 24.18
CA VAL A 55 9.49 2.44 24.10
C VAL A 55 10.19 2.37 22.74
N PHE A 56 9.45 2.62 21.66
CA PHE A 56 10.00 2.64 20.32
C PHE A 56 11.05 3.76 20.14
N ARG A 57 10.78 4.96 20.66
CA ARG A 57 11.72 6.09 20.61
C ARG A 57 13.01 5.80 21.35
N ALA A 58 12.94 5.18 22.53
CA ALA A 58 14.13 4.77 23.27
C ALA A 58 15.00 3.78 22.49
N ALA A 59 14.39 2.78 21.86
CA ALA A 59 15.08 1.82 21.00
C ALA A 59 15.66 2.47 19.74
N TYR A 60 14.93 3.41 19.14
CA TYR A 60 15.36 4.15 17.95
C TYR A 60 16.62 5.02 18.22
N ALA A 61 16.76 5.56 19.43
CA ALA A 61 17.90 6.35 19.88
C ALA A 61 19.04 5.50 20.46
N SER A 62 18.86 4.18 20.55
CA SER A 62 19.84 3.26 21.14
C SER A 62 21.02 3.02 20.19
N GLU A 63 22.22 2.81 20.77
CA GLU A 63 23.38 2.30 20.06
C GLU A 63 23.49 0.77 20.13
N ASP A 64 22.61 0.11 20.88
CA ASP A 64 22.58 -1.36 21.00
C ASP A 64 22.15 -1.99 19.65
N PRO A 65 22.98 -2.86 19.05
CA PRO A 65 22.66 -3.53 17.80
C PRO A 65 21.36 -4.33 17.85
N VAL A 66 20.96 -4.86 19.02
CA VAL A 66 19.72 -5.61 19.18
C VAL A 66 18.52 -4.67 19.00
N GLU A 67 18.52 -3.55 19.71
CA GLU A 67 17.47 -2.54 19.61
C GLU A 67 17.38 -1.95 18.19
N LEU A 68 18.51 -1.63 17.58
CA LEU A 68 18.57 -1.16 16.20
C LEU A 68 18.01 -2.17 15.20
N ASN A 69 18.25 -3.48 15.41
CA ASN A 69 17.69 -4.50 14.54
C ASN A 69 16.17 -4.63 14.69
N ARG A 70 15.62 -4.47 15.90
CA ARG A 70 14.17 -4.44 16.16
C ARG A 70 13.51 -3.25 15.43
N VAL A 71 14.09 -2.06 15.55
CA VAL A 71 13.63 -0.86 14.83
C VAL A 71 13.66 -1.09 13.31
N LYS A 72 14.77 -1.60 12.77
CA LYS A 72 14.91 -1.89 11.34
C LYS A 72 13.90 -2.93 10.83
N ALA A 73 13.47 -3.86 11.69
CA ALA A 73 12.41 -4.81 11.31
C ALA A 73 11.08 -4.10 11.06
N VAL A 74 10.73 -3.11 11.89
CA VAL A 74 9.55 -2.26 11.68
C VAL A 74 9.68 -1.43 10.40
N GLU A 75 10.80 -0.73 10.20
CA GLU A 75 11.05 0.10 9.00
C GLU A 75 10.91 -0.72 7.71
N ARG A 76 11.55 -1.89 7.65
CA ARG A 76 11.45 -2.80 6.49
C ARG A 76 10.03 -3.30 6.26
N GLY A 77 9.30 -3.62 7.34
CA GLY A 77 7.92 -4.06 7.24
C GLY A 77 7.02 -2.98 6.66
N VAL A 78 7.17 -1.74 7.09
CA VAL A 78 6.46 -0.58 6.54
C VAL A 78 6.78 -0.40 5.06
N ASP A 79 8.05 -0.38 4.68
CA ASP A 79 8.48 -0.19 3.29
C ASP A 79 7.92 -1.28 2.37
N GLN A 80 8.01 -2.55 2.76
CA GLN A 80 7.52 -3.66 1.97
C GLN A 80 6.02 -3.63 1.79
N LEU A 81 5.25 -3.40 2.86
CA LEU A 81 3.79 -3.33 2.77
C LEU A 81 3.32 -2.16 1.91
N TYR A 82 3.97 -1.00 2.02
CA TYR A 82 3.67 0.12 1.12
C TYR A 82 3.93 -0.24 -0.35
N ASN A 83 5.06 -0.89 -0.65
CA ASN A 83 5.38 -1.32 -2.01
C ASN A 83 4.30 -2.26 -2.56
N TYR A 84 3.81 -3.21 -1.76
CA TYR A 84 2.72 -4.09 -2.19
C TYR A 84 1.41 -3.35 -2.45
N ILE A 85 1.07 -2.35 -1.63
CA ILE A 85 -0.11 -1.49 -1.88
C ILE A 85 0.04 -0.79 -3.24
N ALA A 86 1.19 -0.19 -3.51
CA ALA A 86 1.47 0.52 -4.75
C ALA A 86 1.44 -0.42 -5.97
N GLU A 87 2.05 -1.60 -5.89
CA GLU A 87 2.02 -2.61 -6.95
C GLU A 87 0.61 -3.14 -7.21
N LEU A 88 -0.15 -3.47 -6.16
CA LEU A 88 -1.52 -3.94 -6.31
C LEU A 88 -2.42 -2.87 -6.94
N ALA A 89 -2.29 -1.61 -6.51
CA ALA A 89 -3.01 -0.48 -7.11
C ALA A 89 -2.70 -0.38 -8.61
N SER A 90 -1.42 -0.39 -8.96
CA SER A 90 -0.94 -0.34 -10.34
C SER A 90 -1.48 -1.49 -11.20
N PHE A 91 -1.36 -2.74 -10.73
CA PHE A 91 -1.81 -3.92 -11.47
C PHE A 91 -3.33 -3.93 -11.67
N GLY A 92 -4.10 -3.53 -10.64
CA GLY A 92 -5.54 -3.47 -10.74
C GLY A 92 -6.03 -2.42 -11.73
N LEU A 93 -5.42 -1.22 -11.72
CA LEU A 93 -5.76 -0.16 -12.67
C LEU A 93 -5.38 -0.53 -14.10
N GLU A 94 -4.29 -1.26 -14.30
CA GLU A 94 -3.90 -1.77 -15.60
C GLU A 94 -4.90 -2.81 -16.10
N LEU A 95 -5.33 -3.75 -15.25
CA LEU A 95 -6.37 -4.73 -15.60
C LEU A 95 -7.71 -4.09 -15.95
N ALA A 96 -8.07 -3.01 -15.27
CA ALA A 96 -9.30 -2.27 -15.52
C ALA A 96 -9.19 -1.28 -16.69
N GLU A 97 -8.02 -1.18 -17.32
CA GLU A 97 -7.67 -0.15 -18.33
C GLU A 97 -7.95 1.29 -17.89
N LEU A 98 -7.97 1.52 -16.58
CA LEU A 98 -8.13 2.85 -15.98
C LEU A 98 -6.80 3.60 -15.88
N ARG A 99 -5.70 2.97 -16.22
CA ARG A 99 -4.38 3.57 -16.27
C ARG A 99 -4.19 4.26 -17.60
N GLY A 100 -4.11 5.58 -17.59
CA GLY A 100 -3.77 6.33 -18.79
C GLY A 100 -2.42 5.84 -19.38
N ARG A 101 -2.25 5.95 -20.70
CA ARG A 101 -1.09 5.48 -21.50
C ARG A 101 0.29 6.08 -21.12
N ARG A 102 0.46 6.65 -19.93
CA ARG A 102 1.73 7.25 -19.50
C ARG A 102 2.53 6.24 -18.69
N ASP A 103 3.73 5.96 -19.17
CA ASP A 103 4.71 4.97 -18.69
C ASP A 103 5.25 5.15 -17.26
N GLU A 104 4.79 6.11 -16.48
CA GLU A 104 5.28 6.33 -15.12
C GLU A 104 4.31 5.79 -14.08
N THR A 105 4.74 4.74 -13.39
CA THR A 105 4.15 4.28 -12.13
C THR A 105 4.26 5.40 -11.09
N ASN A 106 3.19 6.17 -10.94
CA ASN A 106 3.11 7.17 -9.88
C ASN A 106 2.07 6.72 -8.85
N ALA A 107 2.54 6.14 -7.74
CA ALA A 107 1.68 5.62 -6.69
C ALA A 107 0.66 6.64 -6.16
N ARG A 108 0.95 7.94 -6.20
CA ARG A 108 -0.03 8.97 -5.84
C ARG A 108 -1.21 8.99 -6.82
N ARG A 109 -0.91 8.98 -8.12
CA ARG A 109 -1.94 8.95 -9.17
C ARG A 109 -2.74 7.67 -9.15
N ASP A 110 -2.09 6.55 -8.86
CA ASP A 110 -2.75 5.25 -8.77
C ASP A 110 -3.75 5.22 -7.59
N LEU A 111 -3.39 5.79 -6.44
CA LEU A 111 -4.31 5.92 -5.29
C LEU A 111 -5.47 6.90 -5.58
N ASP A 112 -5.20 8.00 -6.26
CA ASP A 112 -6.24 8.94 -6.70
C ASP A 112 -7.18 8.28 -7.71
N ALA A 113 -6.65 7.54 -8.69
CA ALA A 113 -7.45 6.81 -9.67
C ALA A 113 -8.34 5.73 -9.01
N LEU A 114 -7.84 5.01 -8.00
CA LEU A 114 -8.66 4.06 -7.24
C LEU A 114 -9.78 4.75 -6.45
N ARG A 115 -9.52 5.95 -5.89
CA ARG A 115 -10.54 6.77 -5.23
C ARG A 115 -11.60 7.23 -6.23
N ASP A 116 -11.19 7.77 -7.37
CA ASP A 116 -12.09 8.30 -8.39
C ASP A 116 -12.95 7.19 -9.02
N ALA A 117 -12.38 5.99 -9.17
CA ALA A 117 -13.11 4.78 -9.54
C ALA A 117 -13.98 4.19 -8.38
N ARG A 118 -14.06 4.86 -7.22
CA ARG A 118 -14.79 4.42 -6.03
C ARG A 118 -14.40 3.02 -5.54
N VAL A 119 -13.16 2.61 -5.79
CA VAL A 119 -12.60 1.36 -5.25
C VAL A 119 -12.29 1.53 -3.77
N ILE A 120 -11.64 2.63 -3.41
CA ILE A 120 -11.30 3.00 -2.03
C ILE A 120 -11.99 4.32 -1.64
N THR A 121 -12.20 4.50 -0.34
CA THR A 121 -12.77 5.75 0.17
C THR A 121 -11.76 6.89 0.10
N GLY A 122 -12.25 8.15 0.07
CA GLY A 122 -11.38 9.33 0.11
C GLY A 122 -10.54 9.40 1.41
N GLU A 123 -11.06 8.89 2.52
CA GLU A 123 -10.32 8.80 3.78
C GLU A 123 -9.16 7.81 3.67
N LEU A 124 -9.41 6.62 3.16
CA LEU A 124 -8.37 5.60 2.96
C LEU A 124 -7.29 6.09 1.98
N ALA A 125 -7.70 6.75 0.89
CA ALA A 125 -6.75 7.35 -0.05
C ALA A 125 -5.84 8.38 0.64
N ARG A 126 -6.39 9.28 1.46
CA ARG A 126 -5.59 10.27 2.21
C ARG A 126 -4.62 9.61 3.19
N ARG A 127 -5.04 8.57 3.92
CA ARG A 127 -4.16 7.82 4.82
C ARG A 127 -2.99 7.17 4.07
N LEU A 128 -3.26 6.53 2.94
CA LEU A 128 -2.22 5.91 2.10
C LEU A 128 -1.30 6.94 1.44
N GLN A 129 -1.79 8.13 1.10
CA GLN A 129 -0.97 9.24 0.62
C GLN A 129 -0.06 9.78 1.73
N ARG A 130 -0.57 9.91 2.98
CA ARG A 130 0.25 10.27 4.14
C ARG A 130 1.36 9.24 4.36
N LEU A 131 1.04 7.95 4.31
CA LEU A 131 2.05 6.88 4.39
C LEU A 131 3.13 7.02 3.31
N ARG A 132 2.75 7.36 2.08
CA ARG A 132 3.70 7.61 0.99
C ARG A 132 4.65 8.77 1.29
N GLU A 133 4.14 9.85 1.84
CA GLU A 133 4.96 11.01 2.22
C GLU A 133 5.96 10.66 3.32
N LEU A 134 5.50 9.99 4.37
CA LEU A 134 6.35 9.51 5.45
C LEU A 134 7.45 8.56 4.92
N ARG A 135 7.08 7.59 4.08
CA ARG A 135 8.04 6.67 3.47
C ARG A 135 9.09 7.40 2.62
N ARG A 136 8.70 8.43 1.88
CA ARG A 136 9.67 9.21 1.10
C ARG A 136 10.74 9.83 2.00
N MET A 137 10.35 10.36 3.15
CA MET A 137 11.30 10.88 4.14
C MET A 137 12.20 9.77 4.68
N LEU A 138 11.65 8.60 5.01
CA LEU A 138 12.42 7.45 5.50
C LEU A 138 13.48 6.94 4.50
N ILE A 139 13.25 7.05 3.19
CA ILE A 139 14.14 6.51 2.17
C ILE A 139 15.15 7.55 1.67
N HIS A 140 14.72 8.79 1.47
CA HIS A 140 15.54 9.82 0.83
C HIS A 140 16.21 10.77 1.82
N GLU A 141 15.70 10.85 3.03
CA GLU A 141 16.15 11.76 4.07
C GLU A 141 16.57 10.96 5.33
N TYR A 142 17.25 9.84 5.14
CA TYR A 142 17.62 8.89 6.19
C TYR A 142 18.25 9.54 7.43
N ALA A 143 18.94 10.68 7.26
CA ALA A 143 19.58 11.41 8.36
C ALA A 143 18.57 12.25 9.19
N THR A 144 17.34 12.43 8.71
CA THR A 144 16.33 13.30 9.34
C THR A 144 15.04 12.56 9.71
N ALA A 145 14.94 11.26 9.39
CA ALA A 145 13.81 10.47 9.80
C ALA A 145 13.74 10.34 11.33
N THR A 146 12.55 10.50 11.90
CA THR A 146 12.34 10.42 13.36
C THR A 146 11.60 9.14 13.76
N ALA A 147 11.74 8.75 15.02
CA ALA A 147 11.00 7.63 15.61
C ALA A 147 9.49 7.79 15.44
N GLU A 148 8.97 9.02 15.61
CA GLU A 148 7.54 9.33 15.46
C GLU A 148 7.05 9.05 14.03
N GLN A 149 7.85 9.38 13.03
CA GLN A 149 7.49 9.16 11.63
C GLN A 149 7.45 7.68 11.27
N VAL A 150 8.39 6.88 11.77
CA VAL A 150 8.37 5.42 11.60
C VAL A 150 7.18 4.83 12.32
N HIS A 151 6.94 5.23 13.57
CA HIS A 151 5.83 4.79 14.39
C HIS A 151 4.47 5.11 13.73
N GLU A 152 4.27 6.37 13.29
CA GLU A 152 3.07 6.79 12.56
C GLU A 152 2.87 5.94 11.29
N SER A 153 3.94 5.73 10.53
CA SER A 153 3.91 4.93 9.30
C SER A 153 3.46 3.48 9.55
N ALA A 154 3.96 2.85 10.61
CA ALA A 154 3.61 1.49 10.99
C ALA A 154 2.12 1.39 11.39
N LEU A 155 1.62 2.32 12.19
CA LEU A 155 0.21 2.39 12.56
C LEU A 155 -0.70 2.61 11.35
N ILE A 156 -0.31 3.52 10.44
CA ILE A 156 -1.10 3.78 9.22
C ILE A 156 -1.18 2.52 8.35
N VAL A 157 -0.05 1.86 8.09
CA VAL A 157 -0.05 0.70 7.18
C VAL A 157 -0.82 -0.47 7.76
N VAL A 158 -0.61 -0.79 9.05
CA VAL A 158 -1.31 -1.89 9.72
C VAL A 158 -2.81 -1.64 9.81
N GLY A 159 -3.23 -0.40 10.11
CA GLY A 159 -4.63 -0.02 10.20
C GLY A 159 -5.34 0.16 8.86
N SER A 160 -4.60 0.53 7.79
CA SER A 160 -5.18 0.82 6.48
C SER A 160 -5.19 -0.39 5.55
N PHE A 161 -4.21 -1.28 5.69
CA PHE A 161 -4.02 -2.38 4.76
C PHE A 161 -5.24 -3.34 4.67
N PRO A 162 -5.87 -3.79 5.78
CA PRO A 162 -7.04 -4.66 5.68
C PRO A 162 -8.17 -4.04 4.86
N SER A 163 -8.50 -2.77 5.12
CA SER A 163 -9.54 -2.04 4.40
C SER A 163 -9.22 -1.87 2.92
N PHE A 164 -7.95 -1.57 2.60
CA PHE A 164 -7.48 -1.50 1.21
C PHE A 164 -7.63 -2.86 0.52
N TYR A 165 -7.16 -3.93 1.15
CA TYR A 165 -7.20 -5.27 0.58
C TYR A 165 -8.61 -5.75 0.32
N ASP A 166 -9.52 -5.57 1.26
CA ASP A 166 -10.92 -5.99 1.12
C ASP A 166 -11.65 -5.22 0.01
N ALA A 167 -11.45 -3.90 -0.05
CA ALA A 167 -11.99 -3.05 -1.09
C ALA A 167 -11.46 -3.44 -2.49
N TYR A 168 -10.15 -3.62 -2.60
CA TYR A 168 -9.45 -4.03 -3.82
C TYR A 168 -9.93 -5.40 -4.30
N ARG A 169 -9.99 -6.39 -3.41
CA ARG A 169 -10.47 -7.74 -3.72
C ARG A 169 -11.93 -7.74 -4.18
N ALA A 170 -12.78 -6.97 -3.50
CA ALA A 170 -14.17 -6.82 -3.89
C ALA A 170 -14.33 -6.20 -5.28
N TRP A 171 -13.49 -5.22 -5.61
CA TRP A 171 -13.48 -4.58 -6.93
C TRP A 171 -13.10 -5.55 -8.04
N ILE A 172 -12.03 -6.33 -7.88
CA ILE A 172 -11.64 -7.35 -8.85
C ILE A 172 -12.75 -8.40 -9.04
N ARG A 173 -13.40 -8.85 -7.95
CA ARG A 173 -14.50 -9.82 -8.02
C ARG A 173 -15.72 -9.31 -8.78
N ARG A 174 -15.98 -8.01 -8.76
CA ARG A 174 -17.04 -7.37 -9.52
C ARG A 174 -16.69 -7.10 -10.99
N GLY A 175 -15.57 -7.62 -11.48
CA GLY A 175 -15.11 -7.35 -12.84
C GLY A 175 -14.78 -5.87 -13.07
N PHE A 176 -14.21 -5.23 -12.06
CA PHE A 176 -13.82 -3.80 -12.07
C PHE A 176 -14.97 -2.79 -12.11
N ALA A 177 -16.21 -3.23 -11.86
CA ALA A 177 -17.31 -2.29 -11.73
C ALA A 177 -17.14 -1.41 -10.48
N PRO A 178 -17.50 -0.11 -10.54
CA PRO A 178 -17.46 0.78 -9.39
C PRO A 178 -18.38 0.25 -8.28
N LYS A 179 -18.13 0.68 -7.04
CA LYS A 179 -19.05 0.40 -5.94
C LYS A 179 -20.30 1.27 -6.12
N ALA A 180 -21.44 0.64 -6.10
CA ALA A 180 -22.74 1.33 -6.12
C ALA A 180 -22.89 2.26 -4.90
#